data_63aa949e4275b29e01305c3f30fdea41
#
_entry.id   63aa949e4275b29e01305c3f30fdea41
#
_cell.length_a   1.000
_cell.length_b   1.000
_cell.length_c   1.000
_cell.angle_alpha   90.00
_cell.angle_beta   90.00
_cell.angle_gamma   90.00
#
_symmetry.space_group_name_H-M   'P 1'
#
loop_
_entity.id
_entity.type
_entity.pdbx_description
1 polymer ?
#
loop_
_entity_poly.entity_id
_entity_poly.type
_entity_poly.pdbx_seq_one_letter_code
_entity_poly.pdbx_strand_id
1 'polypeptide(L)'
;MTDDDRVFKALADPTRRFLLDRLFERDGRTLTELESELEMTRFGVMKHLRVLEDAGLVVVHRSGREKLHFLNPVPIRLIHDRWIDKYTERQVSALANLKAELEDTA
;
A
#
# COMPACT_ATOMS: atom_id res chain seq x y z
N MET A 1 10.97 -15.38 -1.64
CA MET A 1 10.11 -14.21 -1.92
C MET A 1 11.00 -12.98 -1.99
N THR A 2 10.93 -12.22 -3.08
CA THR A 2 11.69 -10.99 -3.24
C THR A 2 11.07 -9.86 -2.41
N ASP A 3 11.80 -8.75 -2.26
CA ASP A 3 11.26 -7.58 -1.55
C ASP A 3 10.04 -7.02 -2.28
N ASP A 4 10.06 -6.98 -3.61
CA ASP A 4 8.90 -6.53 -4.40
C ASP A 4 7.68 -7.43 -4.17
N ASP A 5 7.88 -8.74 -4.12
CA ASP A 5 6.80 -9.70 -3.88
C ASP A 5 6.14 -9.48 -2.52
N ARG A 6 6.92 -9.16 -1.49
CA ARG A 6 6.37 -8.84 -0.16
C ARG A 6 5.51 -7.59 -0.21
N VAL A 7 5.93 -6.59 -0.96
CA VAL A 7 5.17 -5.35 -1.11
C VAL A 7 3.86 -5.63 -1.85
N PHE A 8 3.90 -6.36 -2.97
CA PHE A 8 2.68 -6.72 -3.70
C PHE A 8 1.71 -7.53 -2.84
N LYS A 9 2.24 -8.50 -2.09
CA LYS A 9 1.42 -9.29 -1.17
C LYS A 9 0.76 -8.40 -0.11
N ALA A 10 1.51 -7.48 0.46
CA ALA A 10 0.99 -6.56 1.47
C ALA A 10 -0.12 -5.68 0.90
N LEU A 11 0.05 -5.17 -0.32
CA LEU A 11 -0.92 -4.31 -0.98
C LEU A 11 -2.15 -5.05 -1.53
N ALA A 12 -2.11 -6.37 -1.60
CA ALA A 12 -3.21 -7.16 -2.17
C ALA A 12 -4.45 -7.22 -1.26
N ASP A 13 -4.32 -6.90 0.00
CA ASP A 13 -5.41 -6.97 0.96
C ASP A 13 -6.05 -5.60 1.21
N PRO A 14 -7.39 -5.48 1.15
CA PRO A 14 -8.06 -4.18 1.33
C PRO A 14 -7.88 -3.60 2.73
N THR A 15 -7.83 -4.43 3.77
CA THR A 15 -7.61 -3.95 5.14
C THR A 15 -6.22 -3.34 5.29
N ARG A 16 -5.21 -3.96 4.68
CA ARG A 16 -3.86 -3.43 4.73
C ARG A 16 -3.75 -2.11 3.97
N ARG A 17 -4.41 -1.98 2.82
CA ARG A 17 -4.47 -0.70 2.10
C ARG A 17 -5.17 0.38 2.92
N PHE A 18 -6.24 0.01 3.62
CA PHE A 18 -6.93 0.93 4.53
C PHE A 18 -6.00 1.43 5.63
N LEU A 19 -5.22 0.55 6.26
CA LEU A 19 -4.25 0.92 7.29
C LEU A 19 -3.20 1.89 6.74
N LEU A 20 -2.68 1.63 5.54
CA LEU A 20 -1.72 2.53 4.90
C LEU A 20 -2.34 3.90 4.61
N ASP A 21 -3.58 3.94 4.16
CA ASP A 21 -4.29 5.20 3.91
C ASP A 21 -4.47 6.00 5.19
N ARG A 22 -4.78 5.33 6.30
CA ARG A 22 -4.89 6.00 7.60
C ARG A 22 -3.56 6.62 8.04
N LEU A 23 -2.46 5.90 7.85
CA LEU A 23 -1.13 6.40 8.17
C LEU A 23 -0.71 7.52 7.22
N PHE A 24 -1.09 7.44 5.96
CA PHE A 24 -0.85 8.52 5.01
C PHE A 24 -1.53 9.83 5.45
N GLU A 25 -2.74 9.73 5.98
CA GLU A 25 -3.45 10.90 6.50
C GLU A 25 -2.79 11.47 7.75
N ARG A 26 -2.35 10.58 8.66
CA ARG A 26 -1.67 10.99 9.89
C ARG A 26 -0.80 9.85 10.39
N ASP A 27 0.50 10.04 10.33
CA ASP A 27 1.48 9.10 10.90
C ASP A 27 1.49 9.10 12.43
N GLY A 28 2.15 8.13 13.01
CA GLY A 28 2.35 8.06 14.44
C GLY A 28 1.14 7.53 15.21
N ARG A 29 0.34 6.68 14.59
CA ARG A 29 -0.83 6.10 15.23
C ARG A 29 -0.47 4.85 16.03
N THR A 30 -1.14 4.71 17.18
CA THR A 30 -1.03 3.50 18.00
C THR A 30 -1.90 2.38 17.44
N LEU A 31 -1.65 1.14 17.91
CA LEU A 31 -2.50 0.00 17.58
C LEU A 31 -3.96 0.26 17.99
N THR A 32 -4.17 0.83 19.17
CA THR A 32 -5.51 1.13 19.66
C THR A 32 -6.26 2.09 18.75
N GLU A 33 -5.59 3.13 18.26
CA GLU A 33 -6.18 4.07 17.33
C GLU A 33 -6.56 3.40 15.99
N LEU A 34 -5.68 2.56 15.45
CA LEU A 34 -5.94 1.86 14.21
C LEU A 34 -7.05 0.81 14.36
N GLU A 35 -7.05 0.09 15.48
CA GLU A 35 -8.08 -0.90 15.79
C GLU A 35 -9.46 -0.28 15.89
N SER A 36 -9.56 0.93 16.44
CA SER A 36 -10.84 1.60 16.66
C SER A 36 -11.63 1.86 15.38
N GLU A 37 -10.97 1.89 14.24
CA GLU A 37 -11.59 2.14 12.94
C GLU A 37 -11.93 0.87 12.15
N LEU A 38 -11.67 -0.31 12.73
CA LEU A 38 -11.84 -1.59 12.05
C LEU A 38 -12.76 -2.52 12.82
N GLU A 39 -13.61 -3.24 12.09
CA GLU A 39 -14.47 -4.29 12.65
C GLU A 39 -13.75 -5.63 12.66
N MET A 40 -12.65 -5.72 13.39
CA MET A 40 -11.91 -6.98 13.57
C MET A 40 -11.20 -6.97 14.92
N THR A 41 -10.72 -8.15 15.32
CA THR A 41 -10.03 -8.28 16.60
C THR A 41 -8.70 -7.54 16.57
N ARG A 42 -8.24 -7.13 17.76
CA ARG A 42 -6.91 -6.55 17.94
C ARG A 42 -5.81 -7.45 17.35
N PHE A 43 -5.94 -8.75 17.55
CA PHE A 43 -5.00 -9.73 17.00
C PHE A 43 -4.99 -9.71 15.46
N GLY A 44 -6.16 -9.58 14.84
CA GLY A 44 -6.28 -9.47 13.38
C GLY A 44 -5.59 -8.23 12.84
N VAL A 45 -5.77 -7.08 13.52
CA VAL A 45 -5.09 -5.83 13.14
C VAL A 45 -3.57 -5.99 13.28
N MET A 46 -3.11 -6.59 14.37
CA MET A 46 -1.69 -6.86 14.60
C MET A 46 -1.08 -7.71 13.49
N LYS A 47 -1.79 -8.73 13.02
CA LYS A 47 -1.32 -9.59 11.92
C LYS A 47 -1.15 -8.79 10.62
N HIS A 48 -2.12 -7.95 10.30
CA HIS A 48 -2.02 -7.09 9.11
C HIS A 48 -0.86 -6.11 9.22
N LEU A 49 -0.67 -5.50 10.39
CA LEU A 49 0.46 -4.60 10.61
C LEU A 49 1.80 -5.32 10.49
N ARG A 50 1.88 -6.57 10.94
CA ARG A 50 3.10 -7.36 10.80
C ARG A 50 3.46 -7.60 9.34
N VAL A 51 2.47 -7.92 8.51
CA VAL A 51 2.71 -8.08 7.06
C VAL A 51 3.24 -6.78 6.45
N LEU A 52 2.68 -5.64 6.84
CA LEU A 52 3.13 -4.33 6.37
C LEU A 52 4.54 -4.00 6.86
N GLU A 53 4.87 -4.34 8.11
CA GLU A 53 6.22 -4.15 8.65
C GLU A 53 7.23 -5.05 7.91
N ASP A 54 6.88 -6.31 7.68
CA ASP A 54 7.76 -7.26 6.98
C ASP A 54 8.03 -6.83 5.53
N ALA A 55 7.08 -6.13 4.93
CA ALA A 55 7.23 -5.57 3.59
C ALA A 55 7.99 -4.22 3.58
N GLY A 56 8.32 -3.69 4.75
CA GLY A 56 8.99 -2.40 4.88
C GLY A 56 8.08 -1.20 4.66
N LEU A 57 6.77 -1.41 4.59
CA LEU A 57 5.79 -0.34 4.35
C LEU A 57 5.38 0.41 5.62
N VAL A 58 5.57 -0.23 6.77
CA VAL A 58 5.30 0.37 8.07
C VAL A 58 6.55 0.24 8.93
N VAL A 59 6.92 1.35 9.56
CA VAL A 59 8.02 1.41 10.53
C VAL A 59 7.41 1.70 11.89
N VAL A 60 7.83 0.96 12.89
CA VAL A 60 7.36 1.12 14.26
C VAL A 60 8.39 1.87 15.07
N HIS A 61 7.94 2.88 15.79
CA HIS A 61 8.77 3.63 16.71
C HIS A 61 8.17 3.54 18.12
N ARG A 62 8.97 3.15 19.09
CA ARG A 62 8.53 3.04 20.47
C ARG A 62 8.53 4.39 21.16
N SER A 63 7.42 4.75 21.78
CA SER A 63 7.29 5.97 22.59
C SER A 63 6.69 5.59 23.94
N GLY A 64 7.54 5.50 24.98
CA GLY A 64 7.10 5.01 26.28
C GLY A 64 6.64 3.56 26.19
N ARG A 65 5.41 3.28 26.60
CA ARG A 65 4.79 1.95 26.52
C ARG A 65 4.09 1.67 25.22
N GLU A 66 3.96 2.68 24.37
CA GLU A 66 3.24 2.57 23.12
C GLU A 66 4.17 2.37 21.94
N LYS A 67 3.64 1.73 20.91
CA LYS A 67 4.28 1.63 19.60
C LYS A 67 3.53 2.54 18.64
N LEU A 68 4.25 3.43 17.99
CA LEU A 68 3.70 4.33 16.98
C LEU A 68 4.05 3.81 15.60
N HIS A 69 3.07 3.82 14.72
CA HIS A 69 3.21 3.27 13.37
C HIS A 69 3.35 4.41 12.36
N PHE A 70 4.31 4.27 11.46
CA PHE A 70 4.62 5.28 10.45
C PHE A 70 4.63 4.62 9.07
N LEU A 71 4.03 5.29 8.11
CA LEU A 71 4.10 4.86 6.72
C LEU A 71 5.50 5.10 6.16
N ASN A 72 6.07 4.07 5.55
CA ASN A 72 7.27 4.21 4.75
C ASN A 72 6.91 4.03 3.27
N PRO A 73 6.82 5.09 2.48
CA PRO A 73 6.40 5.00 1.09
C PRO A 73 7.51 4.53 0.13
N VAL A 74 8.74 4.39 0.60
CA VAL A 74 9.89 4.06 -0.26
C VAL A 74 9.69 2.79 -1.07
N PRO A 75 9.24 1.65 -0.48
CA PRO A 75 9.03 0.43 -1.28
C PRO A 75 8.00 0.60 -2.40
N ILE A 76 6.95 1.38 -2.15
CA ILE A 76 5.94 1.67 -3.17
C ILE A 76 6.54 2.51 -4.29
N ARG A 77 7.34 3.53 -3.95
CA ARG A 77 8.01 4.38 -4.93
C ARG A 77 8.96 3.58 -5.81
N LEU A 78 9.70 2.64 -5.23
CA LEU A 78 10.61 1.78 -5.98
C LEU A 78 9.86 0.90 -6.99
N ILE A 79 8.69 0.37 -6.60
CA ILE A 79 7.83 -0.39 -7.51
C ILE A 79 7.29 0.53 -8.60
N HIS A 80 6.85 1.72 -8.27
CA HIS A 80 6.38 2.70 -9.24
C HIS A 80 7.46 2.98 -10.28
N ASP A 81 8.69 3.26 -9.86
CA ASP A 81 9.80 3.58 -10.77
C ASP A 81 10.17 2.39 -11.64
N ARG A 82 10.13 1.17 -11.10
CA ARG A 82 10.55 -0.04 -11.80
C ARG A 82 9.47 -0.63 -12.69
N TRP A 83 8.22 -0.57 -12.26
CA TRP A 83 7.12 -1.28 -12.88
C TRP A 83 6.08 -0.38 -13.52
N ILE A 84 5.61 0.65 -12.79
CA ILE A 84 4.44 1.44 -13.16
C ILE A 84 4.82 2.57 -14.09
N ASP A 85 5.94 3.23 -13.82
CA ASP A 85 6.39 4.39 -14.59
C ASP A 85 6.67 4.09 -16.07
N LYS A 86 7.01 2.85 -16.39
CA LYS A 86 7.21 2.43 -17.79
C LYS A 86 5.93 2.41 -18.62
N TYR A 87 4.77 2.42 -17.94
CA TYR A 87 3.47 2.56 -18.59
C TYR A 87 3.08 4.02 -18.59
N THR A 88 3.76 4.82 -19.41
CA THR A 88 3.55 6.26 -19.45
C THR A 88 2.17 6.61 -19.99
N GLU A 89 1.70 7.81 -19.67
CA GLU A 89 0.44 8.33 -20.18
C GLU A 89 0.40 8.29 -21.71
N ARG A 90 1.51 8.63 -22.36
CA ARG A 90 1.62 8.59 -23.83
C ARG A 90 1.34 7.20 -24.38
N GLN A 91 1.93 6.17 -23.79
CA GLN A 91 1.74 4.78 -24.23
C GLN A 91 0.31 4.32 -23.98
N VAL A 92 -0.26 4.67 -22.85
CA VAL A 92 -1.64 4.34 -22.51
C VAL A 92 -2.61 5.06 -23.45
N SER A 93 -2.40 6.34 -23.74
CA SER A 93 -3.23 7.11 -24.67
C SER A 93 -3.16 6.54 -26.10
N ALA A 94 -1.98 6.15 -26.55
CA ALA A 94 -1.82 5.54 -27.88
C ALA A 94 -2.62 4.24 -28.01
N LEU A 95 -2.60 3.40 -26.97
CA LEU A 95 -3.38 2.15 -26.97
C LEU A 95 -4.89 2.41 -26.89
N ALA A 96 -5.30 3.38 -26.11
CA ALA A 96 -6.71 3.77 -26.01
C ALA A 96 -7.23 4.30 -27.35
N ASN A 97 -6.44 5.12 -28.04
CA ASN A 97 -6.78 5.64 -29.37
C ASN A 97 -6.88 4.51 -30.40
N LEU A 98 -5.96 3.58 -30.39
CA LEU A 98 -6.00 2.43 -31.30
C LEU A 98 -7.25 1.59 -31.06
N LYS A 99 -7.61 1.35 -29.81
CA LYS A 99 -8.83 0.62 -29.45
C LYS A 99 -10.07 1.33 -30.00
N ALA A 100 -10.16 2.64 -29.81
CA ALA A 100 -11.28 3.43 -30.30
C ALA A 100 -11.40 3.38 -31.82
N GLU A 101 -10.26 3.48 -32.55
CA GLU A 101 -10.23 3.35 -34.01
C GLU A 101 -10.75 1.99 -34.47
N LEU A 102 -10.33 0.92 -33.82
CA LEU A 102 -10.76 -0.44 -34.15
C LEU A 102 -12.26 -0.64 -33.88
N GLU A 103 -12.80 -0.05 -32.85
CA GLU A 103 -14.23 -0.13 -32.56
C GLU A 103 -15.06 0.66 -33.57
N ASP A 104 -14.57 1.82 -34.04
CA ASP A 104 -15.28 2.66 -34.99
C ASP A 104 -15.35 2.03 -36.39
N THR A 105 -14.38 1.15 -36.73
CA THR A 105 -14.32 0.50 -38.04
C THR A 105 -15.07 -0.82 -38.09
N ALA A 106 -15.62 -1.27 -36.99
CA ALA A 106 -16.34 -2.56 -36.89
C ALA A 106 -17.78 -2.49 -37.46
#